data_0c6599aee433a34788a8cc9a88db5dc5
#
_entry.id   0c6599aee433a34788a8cc9a88db5dc5
#
_cell.length_a   1.000
_cell.length_b   1.000
_cell.length_c   1.000
_cell.angle_alpha   90.00
_cell.angle_beta   90.00
_cell.angle_gamma   90.00
#
_symmetry.space_group_name_H-M   'P 1'
#
loop_
_entity.id
_entity.type
_entity.pdbx_description
1 polymer ?
#
loop_
_entity_poly.entity_id
_entity_poly.type
_entity_poly.pdbx_seq_one_letter_code
_entity_poly.pdbx_strand_id
1 'polypeptide(L)'
;MASSLSIEALDHVALTVSDPQRSMRWYEDVLGFKPAAMEGLQQGPPFLLRIAEGNYLNLFPGDSAQLKPVPDHSTVAMRHVAFRITYTCLDDIQKRLESLGLSISAFDYGPRCRALFLSDPDGHQIELIGYAEGVFTA
;
A
#
# COMPACT_ATOMS: atom_id res chain seq x y z
N MET A 1 -29.51 -11.71 -22.51
CA MET A 1 -29.44 -11.45 -21.07
C MET A 1 -28.19 -10.64 -20.75
N ALA A 2 -28.36 -9.67 -19.86
CA ALA A 2 -27.20 -8.95 -19.36
C ALA A 2 -26.31 -9.86 -18.51
N SER A 3 -24.98 -9.72 -18.63
CA SER A 3 -24.04 -10.41 -17.77
C SER A 3 -24.13 -9.85 -16.35
N SER A 4 -24.06 -10.70 -15.35
CA SER A 4 -23.92 -10.25 -13.97
C SER A 4 -22.48 -9.74 -13.74
N LEU A 5 -22.34 -8.73 -12.89
CA LEU A 5 -21.04 -8.24 -12.50
C LEU A 5 -20.32 -9.33 -11.65
N SER A 6 -19.12 -9.68 -12.07
CA SER A 6 -18.25 -10.56 -11.29
C SER A 6 -16.89 -9.90 -11.16
N ILE A 7 -16.51 -9.61 -9.93
CA ILE A 7 -15.22 -9.00 -9.65
C ILE A 7 -14.15 -10.09 -9.59
N GLU A 8 -13.14 -10.01 -10.44
CA GLU A 8 -12.05 -10.98 -10.48
C GLU A 8 -11.01 -10.75 -9.38
N ALA A 9 -10.66 -9.47 -9.13
CA ALA A 9 -9.63 -9.12 -8.16
C ALA A 9 -9.64 -7.63 -7.87
N LEU A 10 -8.89 -7.22 -6.86
CA LEU A 10 -8.49 -5.83 -6.71
C LEU A 10 -7.33 -5.58 -7.68
N ASP A 11 -7.50 -4.67 -8.63
CA ASP A 11 -6.49 -4.40 -9.66
C ASP A 11 -5.35 -3.51 -9.15
N HIS A 12 -5.69 -2.32 -8.69
CA HIS A 12 -4.69 -1.37 -8.20
C HIS A 12 -5.28 -0.42 -7.15
N VAL A 13 -4.40 0.24 -6.45
CA VAL A 13 -4.68 1.40 -5.61
C VAL A 13 -3.95 2.59 -6.21
N ALA A 14 -4.62 3.72 -6.30
CA ALA A 14 -4.03 4.96 -6.82
C ALA A 14 -3.84 5.96 -5.69
N LEU A 15 -2.66 6.54 -5.61
CA LEU A 15 -2.32 7.57 -4.63
C LEU A 15 -1.86 8.84 -5.34
N THR A 16 -2.31 9.98 -4.84
CA THR A 16 -1.72 11.27 -5.19
C THR A 16 -0.52 11.50 -4.28
N VAL A 17 0.62 11.80 -4.89
CA VAL A 17 1.88 12.01 -4.17
C VAL A 17 2.52 13.34 -4.59
N SER A 18 3.30 13.93 -3.72
CA SER A 18 3.94 15.22 -4.00
C SER A 18 5.09 15.09 -4.99
N ASP A 19 5.82 13.98 -4.95
CA ASP A 19 6.97 13.70 -5.82
C ASP A 19 6.92 12.22 -6.22
N PRO A 20 6.35 11.90 -7.39
CA PRO A 20 6.22 10.50 -7.82
C PRO A 20 7.54 9.73 -7.84
N GLN A 21 8.64 10.36 -8.24
CA GLN A 21 9.93 9.66 -8.30
C GLN A 21 10.45 9.32 -6.92
N ARG A 22 10.30 10.24 -5.95
CA ARG A 22 10.66 9.98 -4.55
C ARG A 22 9.79 8.86 -3.97
N SER A 23 8.50 8.90 -4.21
CA SER A 23 7.59 7.86 -3.72
C SER A 23 7.88 6.51 -4.35
N MET A 24 8.17 6.45 -5.65
CA MET A 24 8.57 5.19 -6.29
C MET A 24 9.78 4.58 -5.60
N ARG A 25 10.83 5.37 -5.38
CA ARG A 25 12.04 4.88 -4.69
C ARG A 25 11.73 4.39 -3.28
N TRP A 26 10.88 5.12 -2.56
CA TRP A 26 10.48 4.73 -1.19
C TRP A 26 9.77 3.38 -1.18
N TYR A 27 8.78 3.18 -2.05
CA TYR A 27 8.04 1.92 -2.11
C TYR A 27 8.93 0.76 -2.57
N GLU A 28 9.87 1.00 -3.48
CA GLU A 28 10.87 0.00 -3.86
C GLU A 28 11.78 -0.38 -2.69
N ASP A 29 12.36 0.62 -2.03
CA ASP A 29 13.37 0.41 -1.01
C ASP A 29 12.77 -0.11 0.31
N VAL A 30 11.61 0.40 0.68
CA VAL A 30 10.98 0.09 1.98
C VAL A 30 10.12 -1.17 1.87
N LEU A 31 9.26 -1.25 0.86
CA LEU A 31 8.29 -2.34 0.75
C LEU A 31 8.64 -3.37 -0.33
N GLY A 32 9.69 -3.14 -1.10
CA GLY A 32 10.14 -4.10 -2.10
C GLY A 32 9.24 -4.17 -3.33
N PHE A 33 8.42 -3.16 -3.59
CA PHE A 33 7.62 -3.12 -4.80
C PHE A 33 8.52 -2.94 -6.01
N LYS A 34 8.06 -3.36 -7.19
CA LYS A 34 8.87 -3.34 -8.40
C LYS A 34 8.28 -2.39 -9.43
N PRO A 35 9.10 -1.55 -10.09
CA PRO A 35 8.60 -0.77 -11.21
C PRO A 35 7.91 -1.65 -12.23
N ALA A 36 6.78 -1.18 -12.76
CA ALA A 36 6.02 -1.89 -13.76
C ALA A 36 5.74 -0.96 -14.94
N ALA A 37 5.51 -1.55 -16.08
CA ALA A 37 5.12 -0.84 -17.30
C ALA A 37 4.04 -1.63 -18.01
N MET A 38 3.17 -0.95 -18.69
CA MET A 38 2.19 -1.60 -19.55
C MET A 38 2.23 -0.98 -20.93
N GLU A 39 1.81 -1.75 -21.92
CA GLU A 39 1.72 -1.27 -23.29
C GLU A 39 0.82 -0.03 -23.35
N GLY A 40 1.30 1.01 -24.01
CA GLY A 40 0.60 2.29 -24.13
C GLY A 40 0.81 3.25 -22.97
N LEU A 41 1.54 2.83 -21.92
CA LEU A 41 1.80 3.68 -20.76
C LEU A 41 3.20 3.40 -20.19
N GLN A 42 4.23 3.85 -20.93
CA GLN A 42 5.61 3.59 -20.54
C GLN A 42 6.23 4.67 -19.64
N GLN A 43 5.68 5.86 -19.63
CA GLN A 43 6.32 7.00 -18.98
C GLN A 43 5.48 7.70 -17.89
N GLY A 44 4.27 7.24 -17.66
CA GLY A 44 3.37 7.88 -16.69
C GLY A 44 3.00 9.31 -17.05
N PRO A 45 2.17 10.02 -16.23
CA PRO A 45 1.39 9.40 -15.16
C PRO A 45 0.29 8.48 -15.68
N PRO A 46 -0.14 7.46 -14.90
CA PRO A 46 0.37 7.10 -13.60
C PRO A 46 1.73 6.40 -13.68
N PHE A 47 2.49 6.47 -12.58
CA PHE A 47 3.72 5.70 -12.41
C PHE A 47 3.36 4.41 -11.68
N LEU A 48 3.74 3.27 -12.26
CA LEU A 48 3.26 1.97 -11.85
C LEU A 48 4.31 1.20 -11.05
N LEU A 49 3.88 0.63 -9.94
CA LEU A 49 4.64 -0.33 -9.16
C LEU A 49 3.83 -1.62 -9.02
N ARG A 50 4.49 -2.75 -9.16
CA ARG A 50 3.86 -4.04 -8.88
C ARG A 50 3.99 -4.34 -7.39
N ILE A 51 2.86 -4.60 -6.75
CA ILE A 51 2.79 -4.99 -5.34
C ILE A 51 3.01 -6.50 -5.23
N ALA A 52 2.16 -7.25 -5.89
CA ALA A 52 2.14 -8.70 -5.94
C ALA A 52 1.58 -9.11 -7.30
N GLU A 53 1.46 -10.41 -7.55
CA GLU A 53 0.86 -10.89 -8.79
C GLU A 53 -0.54 -10.32 -8.97
N GLY A 54 -0.76 -9.62 -10.08
CA GLY A 54 -2.06 -9.04 -10.44
C GLY A 54 -2.45 -7.77 -9.71
N ASN A 55 -1.61 -7.22 -8.80
CA ASN A 55 -1.93 -5.99 -8.08
C ASN A 55 -0.85 -4.95 -8.28
N TYR A 56 -1.29 -3.69 -8.39
CA TYR A 56 -0.39 -2.58 -8.67
C TYR A 56 -0.69 -1.39 -7.77
N LEU A 57 0.33 -0.57 -7.57
CA LEU A 57 0.23 0.74 -6.96
C LEU A 57 0.49 1.77 -8.04
N ASN A 58 -0.49 2.65 -8.27
CA ASN A 58 -0.40 3.70 -9.26
C ASN A 58 -0.17 5.03 -8.56
N LEU A 59 0.91 5.71 -8.90
CA LEU A 59 1.25 7.00 -8.31
C LEU A 59 0.97 8.11 -9.30
N PHE A 60 0.28 9.15 -8.84
CA PHE A 60 -0.06 10.33 -9.62
C PHE A 60 0.50 11.58 -8.96
N PRO A 61 0.98 12.55 -9.74
CA PRO A 61 1.14 13.91 -9.20
C PRO A 61 -0.23 14.50 -8.88
N GLY A 62 -0.27 15.59 -8.13
CA GLY A 62 -1.52 16.31 -7.94
C GLY A 62 -2.03 16.92 -9.25
N ASP A 63 -3.34 17.07 -9.36
CA ASP A 63 -3.98 17.71 -10.54
C ASP A 63 -3.70 19.21 -10.58
N SER A 64 -3.25 19.81 -9.47
CA SER A 64 -2.82 21.21 -9.40
C SER A 64 -1.54 21.30 -8.58
N ALA A 65 -0.87 22.46 -8.64
CA ALA A 65 0.34 22.73 -7.87
C ALA A 65 0.07 22.87 -6.37
N GLN A 66 -1.19 23.06 -5.97
CA GLN A 66 -1.58 23.22 -4.56
C GLN A 66 -2.08 21.89 -4.02
N LEU A 67 -1.17 21.15 -3.41
CA LEU A 67 -1.51 19.88 -2.78
C LEU A 67 -2.11 20.11 -1.41
N LYS A 68 -3.09 19.26 -1.07
CA LYS A 68 -3.68 19.21 0.27
C LYS A 68 -3.12 17.98 0.99
N PRO A 69 -3.02 18.04 2.33
CA PRO A 69 -2.56 16.87 3.10
C PRO A 69 -3.55 15.71 3.00
N VAL A 70 -3.08 14.51 3.33
CA VAL A 70 -3.96 13.35 3.43
C VAL A 70 -5.07 13.64 4.45
N PRO A 71 -6.31 13.13 4.21
CA PRO A 71 -7.42 13.34 5.13
C PRO A 71 -7.15 12.71 6.49
N ASP A 72 -7.71 13.31 7.54
CA ASP A 72 -7.71 12.71 8.86
C ASP A 72 -8.72 11.55 8.95
N HIS A 73 -8.72 10.84 10.06
CA HIS A 73 -9.59 9.67 10.24
C HIS A 73 -11.05 10.03 10.57
N SER A 74 -11.39 11.29 10.63
CA SER A 74 -12.77 11.77 10.75
C SER A 74 -13.36 12.19 9.41
N THR A 75 -12.56 12.22 8.36
CA THR A 75 -12.98 12.52 7.00
C THR A 75 -13.50 11.25 6.34
N VAL A 76 -14.65 11.34 5.67
CA VAL A 76 -15.20 10.23 4.90
C VAL A 76 -14.35 10.04 3.64
N ALA A 77 -13.40 9.12 3.72
CA ALA A 77 -12.41 8.84 2.68
C ALA A 77 -11.84 7.43 2.89
N MET A 78 -11.01 6.98 1.97
CA MET A 78 -10.21 5.78 2.22
C MET A 78 -9.26 6.04 3.39
N ARG A 79 -9.25 5.14 4.37
CA ARG A 79 -8.52 5.34 5.62
C ARG A 79 -7.05 4.95 5.51
N HIS A 80 -6.78 3.80 4.92
CA HIS A 80 -5.44 3.28 4.66
C HIS A 80 -5.52 2.19 3.59
N VAL A 81 -4.37 1.72 3.17
CA VAL A 81 -4.24 0.52 2.34
C VAL A 81 -3.47 -0.53 3.12
N ALA A 82 -3.94 -1.77 3.09
CA ALA A 82 -3.31 -2.88 3.78
C ALA A 82 -2.73 -3.88 2.79
N PHE A 83 -1.49 -4.26 3.02
CA PHE A 83 -0.80 -5.31 2.27
C PHE A 83 -0.60 -6.51 3.17
N ARG A 84 -0.90 -7.69 2.63
CA ARG A 84 -0.71 -8.93 3.38
C ARG A 84 0.74 -9.38 3.31
N ILE A 85 1.29 -9.72 4.46
CA ILE A 85 2.62 -10.32 4.57
C ILE A 85 2.53 -11.61 5.37
N THR A 86 3.58 -12.41 5.30
CA THR A 86 3.64 -13.68 6.02
C THR A 86 3.65 -13.41 7.53
N TYR A 87 2.71 -14.01 8.26
CA TYR A 87 2.52 -13.80 9.69
C TYR A 87 3.82 -14.02 10.50
N THR A 88 4.55 -15.09 10.19
CA THR A 88 5.78 -15.43 10.89
C THR A 88 6.95 -14.49 10.61
N CYS A 89 6.83 -13.61 9.62
CA CYS A 89 7.88 -12.64 9.28
C CYS A 89 7.69 -11.27 9.94
N LEU A 90 6.57 -11.04 10.63
CA LEU A 90 6.21 -9.71 11.14
C LEU A 90 7.24 -9.11 12.08
N ASP A 91 7.81 -9.91 13.00
CA ASP A 91 8.81 -9.40 13.93
C ASP A 91 10.10 -8.96 13.22
N ASP A 92 10.58 -9.75 12.28
CA ASP A 92 11.76 -9.41 11.50
C ASP A 92 11.53 -8.20 10.60
N ILE A 93 10.34 -8.10 10.00
CA ILE A 93 9.97 -6.97 9.17
C ILE A 93 9.89 -5.69 10.03
N GLN A 94 9.30 -5.76 11.21
CA GLN A 94 9.24 -4.61 12.11
C GLN A 94 10.65 -4.11 12.46
N LYS A 95 11.55 -5.00 12.84
CA LYS A 95 12.93 -4.65 13.15
C LYS A 95 13.65 -4.01 11.96
N ARG A 96 13.47 -4.57 10.78
CA ARG A 96 14.06 -4.00 9.56
C ARG A 96 13.54 -2.60 9.29
N LEU A 97 12.23 -2.39 9.36
CA LEU A 97 11.63 -1.08 9.09
C LEU A 97 12.07 -0.04 10.13
N GLU A 98 12.13 -0.41 11.39
CA GLU A 98 12.62 0.46 12.45
C GLU A 98 14.11 0.81 12.26
N SER A 99 14.91 -0.14 11.76
CA SER A 99 16.32 0.10 11.45
C SER A 99 16.51 1.10 10.31
N LEU A 100 15.52 1.29 9.46
CA LEU A 100 15.51 2.33 8.41
C LEU A 100 15.10 3.70 8.94
N GLY A 101 14.86 3.83 10.25
CA GLY A 101 14.44 5.08 10.88
C GLY A 101 12.94 5.36 10.80
N LEU A 102 12.14 4.38 10.42
CA LEU A 102 10.69 4.53 10.31
C LEU A 102 10.01 4.33 11.66
N SER A 103 8.98 5.12 11.92
CA SER A 103 8.10 4.93 13.08
C SER A 103 7.06 3.87 12.75
N ILE A 104 7.07 2.79 13.51
CA ILE A 104 6.17 1.65 13.30
C ILE A 104 5.29 1.49 14.52
N SER A 105 3.96 1.43 14.29
CA SER A 105 3.00 1.05 15.31
C SER A 105 2.55 -0.37 15.05
N ALA A 106 2.63 -1.23 16.08
CA ALA A 106 2.17 -2.61 15.98
C ALA A 106 0.84 -2.78 16.71
N PHE A 107 -0.05 -3.57 16.14
CA PHE A 107 -1.36 -3.84 16.73
C PHE A 107 -1.75 -5.30 16.49
N ASP A 108 -2.23 -5.95 17.56
CA ASP A 108 -2.71 -7.32 17.49
C ASP A 108 -4.24 -7.34 17.43
N TYR A 109 -4.77 -7.90 16.33
CA TYR A 109 -6.20 -8.16 16.17
C TYR A 109 -6.51 -9.57 16.70
N GLY A 110 -6.48 -9.73 18.02
CA GLY A 110 -6.58 -11.03 18.64
C GLY A 110 -5.25 -11.80 18.59
N PRO A 111 -5.25 -13.09 18.95
CA PRO A 111 -4.01 -13.84 19.18
C PRO A 111 -3.31 -14.32 17.90
N ARG A 112 -3.96 -14.23 16.73
CA ARG A 112 -3.47 -14.83 15.50
C ARG A 112 -3.49 -13.88 14.30
N CYS A 113 -3.57 -12.58 14.57
CA CYS A 113 -3.51 -11.57 13.53
C CYS A 113 -2.75 -10.37 14.07
N ARG A 114 -1.74 -9.93 13.34
CA ARG A 114 -0.94 -8.77 13.72
C ARG A 114 -0.75 -7.84 12.54
N ALA A 115 -0.77 -6.55 12.83
CA ALA A 115 -0.54 -5.52 11.85
C ALA A 115 0.56 -4.56 12.27
N LEU A 116 1.28 -4.03 11.29
CA LEU A 116 2.24 -2.96 11.44
C LEU A 116 1.73 -1.76 10.63
N PHE A 117 1.77 -0.58 11.22
CA PHE A 117 1.34 0.66 10.58
C PHE A 117 2.52 1.59 10.39
N LEU A 118 2.62 2.18 9.21
CA LEU A 118 3.63 3.17 8.87
C LEU A 118 3.05 4.17 7.87
N SER A 119 3.75 5.27 7.68
CA SER A 119 3.36 6.30 6.72
C SER A 119 4.35 6.38 5.57
N ASP A 120 3.85 6.61 4.37
CA ASP A 120 4.69 6.90 3.22
C ASP A 120 5.20 8.35 3.27
N PRO A 121 6.03 8.82 2.31
CA PRO A 121 6.59 10.17 2.35
C PRO A 121 5.56 11.31 2.37
N ASP A 122 4.35 11.08 1.89
CA ASP A 122 3.27 12.08 1.87
C ASP A 122 2.27 11.91 3.02
N GLY A 123 2.48 10.92 3.89
CA GLY A 123 1.60 10.66 5.02
C GLY A 123 0.48 9.66 4.73
N HIS A 124 0.45 9.02 3.56
CA HIS A 124 -0.49 7.94 3.32
C HIS A 124 -0.22 6.82 4.33
N GLN A 125 -1.27 6.38 5.00
CA GLN A 125 -1.14 5.32 5.99
C GLN A 125 -1.14 3.94 5.33
N ILE A 126 -0.17 3.14 5.70
CA ILE A 126 0.04 1.80 5.18
C ILE A 126 -0.03 0.82 6.34
N GLU A 127 -0.74 -0.26 6.13
CA GLU A 127 -0.80 -1.38 7.05
C GLU A 127 -0.13 -2.59 6.40
N LEU A 128 0.74 -3.26 7.15
CA LEU A 128 1.26 -4.58 6.79
C LEU A 128 0.63 -5.56 7.74
N ILE A 129 -0.18 -6.49 7.22
CA ILE A 129 -0.98 -7.37 8.05
C ILE A 129 -0.69 -8.83 7.75
N GLY A 130 -0.55 -9.63 8.78
CA GLY A 130 -0.34 -11.06 8.67
C GLY A 130 -1.35 -11.83 9.51
N TYR A 131 -1.81 -12.94 8.96
CA TYR A 131 -2.77 -13.83 9.61
C TYR A 131 -2.16 -15.20 9.80
N ALA A 132 -2.31 -15.76 11.00
CA ALA A 132 -2.06 -17.18 11.21
C ALA A 132 -3.12 -17.99 10.44
N GLU A 133 -2.80 -19.23 10.12
CA GLU A 133 -3.71 -20.11 9.40
C GLU A 133 -5.06 -20.24 10.10
N GLY A 134 -6.14 -20.22 9.33
CA GLY A 134 -7.49 -20.42 9.83
C GLY A 134 -8.14 -19.22 10.53
N VAL A 135 -7.57 -18.02 10.40
CA VAL A 135 -8.18 -16.81 10.99
C VAL A 135 -9.48 -16.43 10.30
N PHE A 136 -9.50 -16.49 8.97
CA PHE A 136 -10.74 -16.26 8.22
C PHE A 136 -11.51 -17.57 8.06
N THR A 137 -12.80 -17.50 8.26
CA THR A 137 -13.69 -18.68 8.24
C THR A 137 -14.53 -18.80 6.97
N ALA A 138 -14.48 -17.80 6.06
CA ALA A 138 -15.21 -17.89 4.79
C ALA A 138 -14.76 -16.84 3.81
#